data_7dc8ab8773e6ab5deb9b0d08e48551e7
#
_entry.id   7dc8ab8773e6ab5deb9b0d08e48551e7
#
_cell.length_a   1.000
_cell.length_b   1.000
_cell.length_c   1.000
_cell.angle_alpha   90.00
_cell.angle_beta   90.00
_cell.angle_gamma   90.00
#
_symmetry.space_group_name_H-M   'P 1'
#
loop_
_entity.id
_entity.type
_entity.pdbx_description
1 polymer ?
#
loop_
_entity_poly.entity_id
_entity_poly.type
_entity_poly.pdbx_seq_one_letter_code
_entity_poly.pdbx_strand_id
1 'polypeptide(L)'
;MSKTKDSYSASLKHRTLVRTIICILFCVIALGPFLLLVMNATRSSDAIKSGISLIPSTHFLENWKNLMIKQNGMQITLQRAALNSLTITVPGTILSVYFSSLTAYGIFVYDFKLKKLAWAFIMAIMMVPSQISIIGFYRFMLDLKLVDTYIPLIIPTIATPAVVFFMKQYMESTLSIEMIEAARIDGSGELHTFNRIIMPIMKPAVATQAIFQFIAQWNNLFTPTIMLTSDSKKTLPMFVQL
;
A
#
# COMPACT_ATOMS: atom_id res chain seq x y z
N MET A 1 32.05 46.79 -6.25
CA MET A 1 30.93 46.01 -5.67
C MET A 1 29.97 45.41 -6.71
N SER A 2 29.88 45.88 -7.96
CA SER A 2 28.99 45.36 -9.01
C SER A 2 29.43 44.00 -9.57
N LYS A 3 30.69 43.80 -9.93
CA LYS A 3 31.24 42.57 -10.55
C LYS A 3 31.10 41.28 -9.71
N THR A 4 31.12 41.36 -8.39
CA THR A 4 30.93 40.20 -7.49
C THR A 4 29.46 39.74 -7.43
N LYS A 5 28.51 40.68 -7.56
CA LYS A 5 27.07 40.39 -7.59
C LYS A 5 26.67 39.68 -8.90
N ASP A 6 27.28 40.10 -10.02
CA ASP A 6 26.99 39.48 -11.34
C ASP A 6 27.59 38.07 -11.45
N SER A 7 28.79 37.84 -10.93
CA SER A 7 29.41 36.50 -10.89
C SER A 7 28.66 35.55 -9.99
N TYR A 8 28.12 35.99 -8.85
CA TYR A 8 27.30 35.18 -7.96
C TYR A 8 25.94 34.81 -8.61
N SER A 9 25.28 35.77 -9.25
CA SER A 9 24.03 35.54 -9.96
C SER A 9 24.18 34.58 -11.15
N ALA A 10 25.29 34.65 -11.89
CA ALA A 10 25.61 33.72 -12.98
C ALA A 10 25.89 32.30 -12.43
N SER A 11 26.59 32.16 -11.33
CA SER A 11 26.83 30.86 -10.64
C SER A 11 25.52 30.23 -10.15
N LEU A 12 24.59 31.02 -9.59
CA LEU A 12 23.29 30.54 -9.17
C LEU A 12 22.43 30.08 -10.37
N LYS A 13 22.43 30.82 -11.47
CA LYS A 13 21.71 30.44 -12.70
C LYS A 13 22.25 29.15 -13.27
N HIS A 14 23.57 28.97 -13.32
CA HIS A 14 24.17 27.72 -13.79
C HIS A 14 23.80 26.53 -12.92
N ARG A 15 23.90 26.66 -11.61
CA ARG A 15 23.49 25.58 -10.66
C ARG A 15 22.01 25.25 -10.78
N THR A 16 21.16 26.25 -10.99
CA THR A 16 19.73 26.04 -11.22
C THR A 16 19.48 25.31 -12.54
N LEU A 17 20.17 25.70 -13.63
CA LEU A 17 20.08 25.02 -14.93
C LEU A 17 20.49 23.56 -14.81
N VAL A 18 21.64 23.27 -14.20
CA VAL A 18 22.11 21.88 -14.01
C VAL A 18 21.11 21.06 -13.20
N ARG A 19 20.57 21.60 -12.07
CA ARG A 19 19.52 20.90 -11.33
C ARG A 19 18.27 20.64 -12.17
N THR A 20 17.84 21.63 -12.93
CA THR A 20 16.65 21.47 -13.80
C THR A 20 16.87 20.40 -14.85
N ILE A 21 18.02 20.35 -15.50
CA ILE A 21 18.36 19.32 -16.48
C ILE A 21 18.36 17.93 -15.84
N ILE A 22 18.97 17.80 -14.65
CA ILE A 22 18.98 16.54 -13.89
C ILE A 22 17.57 16.12 -13.53
N CYS A 23 16.73 17.04 -13.02
CA CYS A 23 15.34 16.76 -12.70
C CYS A 23 14.53 16.32 -13.92
N ILE A 24 14.71 17.00 -15.08
CA ILE A 24 14.04 16.62 -16.34
C ILE A 24 14.47 15.22 -16.76
N LEU A 25 15.76 14.91 -16.69
CA LEU A 25 16.27 13.58 -17.02
C LEU A 25 15.62 12.50 -16.14
N PHE A 26 15.58 12.70 -14.81
CA PHE A 26 14.91 11.78 -13.91
C PHE A 26 13.40 11.67 -14.19
N CYS A 27 12.73 12.78 -14.50
CA CYS A 27 11.32 12.75 -14.89
C CYS A 27 11.11 11.92 -16.17
N VAL A 28 11.94 12.08 -17.19
CA VAL A 28 11.84 11.30 -18.42
C VAL A 28 12.06 9.80 -18.16
N ILE A 29 13.07 9.46 -17.36
CA ILE A 29 13.34 8.06 -16.96
C ILE A 29 12.16 7.49 -16.16
N ALA A 30 11.61 8.24 -15.21
CA ALA A 30 10.50 7.81 -14.38
C ALA A 30 9.18 7.66 -15.16
N LEU A 31 8.90 8.57 -16.10
CA LEU A 31 7.68 8.56 -16.91
C LEU A 31 7.77 7.63 -18.13
N GLY A 32 8.97 7.28 -18.57
CA GLY A 32 9.22 6.44 -19.74
C GLY A 32 8.43 5.13 -19.73
N PRO A 33 8.48 4.31 -18.67
CA PRO A 33 7.71 3.07 -18.59
C PRO A 33 6.19 3.28 -18.70
N PHE A 34 5.65 4.37 -18.11
CA PHE A 34 4.23 4.69 -18.22
C PHE A 34 3.83 5.08 -19.64
N LEU A 35 4.67 5.85 -20.33
CA LEU A 35 4.44 6.18 -21.75
C LEU A 35 4.46 4.91 -22.60
N LEU A 36 5.41 3.99 -22.37
CA LEU A 36 5.45 2.71 -23.05
C LEU A 36 4.20 1.86 -22.80
N LEU A 37 3.68 1.82 -21.58
CA LEU A 37 2.43 1.12 -21.28
C LEU A 37 1.25 1.70 -22.05
N VAL A 38 1.12 3.03 -22.11
CA VAL A 38 0.06 3.71 -22.88
C VAL A 38 0.20 3.42 -24.37
N MET A 39 1.41 3.50 -24.93
CA MET A 39 1.65 3.19 -26.34
C MET A 39 1.35 1.73 -26.65
N ASN A 40 1.83 0.80 -25.82
CA ASN A 40 1.57 -0.63 -26.00
C ASN A 40 0.08 -0.97 -25.90
N ALA A 41 -0.70 -0.28 -25.07
CA ALA A 41 -2.16 -0.47 -25.02
C ALA A 41 -2.86 -0.21 -26.36
N THR A 42 -2.26 0.56 -27.25
CA THR A 42 -2.78 0.87 -28.59
C THR A 42 -2.28 -0.08 -29.69
N ARG A 43 -1.30 -0.96 -29.38
CA ARG A 43 -0.62 -1.81 -30.38
C ARG A 43 -1.19 -3.23 -30.40
N SER A 44 -1.03 -3.93 -31.53
CA SER A 44 -1.33 -5.36 -31.63
C SER A 44 -0.29 -6.20 -30.89
N SER A 45 -0.67 -7.42 -30.48
CA SER A 45 0.23 -8.35 -29.77
C SER A 45 1.53 -8.63 -30.57
N ASP A 46 1.46 -8.76 -31.90
CA ASP A 46 2.62 -9.02 -32.73
C ASP A 46 3.55 -7.79 -32.82
N ALA A 47 2.96 -6.60 -32.88
CA ALA A 47 3.73 -5.35 -32.86
C ALA A 47 4.43 -5.13 -31.50
N ILE A 48 3.84 -5.58 -30.38
CA ILE A 48 4.49 -5.52 -29.05
C ILE A 48 5.66 -6.50 -29.01
N LYS A 49 5.50 -7.73 -29.52
CA LYS A 49 6.56 -8.75 -29.58
C LYS A 49 7.72 -8.35 -30.51
N SER A 50 7.47 -7.55 -31.54
CA SER A 50 8.52 -7.08 -32.48
C SER A 50 9.46 -6.03 -31.89
N GLY A 51 9.14 -5.45 -30.73
CA GLY A 51 10.02 -4.55 -29.98
C GLY A 51 9.37 -3.27 -29.45
N ILE A 52 10.19 -2.44 -28.82
CA ILE A 52 9.78 -1.19 -28.19
C ILE A 52 9.49 -0.13 -29.25
N SER A 53 8.35 0.53 -29.15
CA SER A 53 7.98 1.68 -30.00
C SER A 53 7.16 2.69 -29.18
N LEU A 54 7.43 3.97 -29.42
CA LEU A 54 6.67 5.09 -28.88
C LEU A 54 5.58 5.60 -29.86
N ILE A 55 5.38 4.89 -30.97
CA ILE A 55 4.37 5.26 -31.96
C ILE A 55 3.06 4.58 -31.60
N PRO A 56 1.97 5.32 -31.35
CA PRO A 56 0.65 4.76 -31.08
C PRO A 56 0.09 4.04 -32.31
N SER A 57 -0.81 3.08 -32.09
CA SER A 57 -1.55 2.35 -33.12
C SER A 57 -3.06 2.46 -32.88
N THR A 58 -3.86 1.80 -33.70
CA THR A 58 -5.34 1.92 -33.70
C THR A 58 -6.05 0.79 -32.95
N HIS A 59 -5.32 -0.16 -32.34
CA HIS A 59 -5.89 -1.38 -31.75
C HIS A 59 -6.43 -1.19 -30.33
N PHE A 60 -6.44 0.04 -29.76
CA PHE A 60 -6.88 0.27 -28.38
C PHE A 60 -8.29 -0.27 -28.08
N LEU A 61 -9.26 0.02 -28.97
CA LEU A 61 -10.66 -0.44 -28.76
C LEU A 61 -10.80 -1.96 -28.86
N GLU A 62 -10.03 -2.58 -29.75
CA GLU A 62 -9.99 -4.03 -29.91
C GLU A 62 -9.37 -4.69 -28.65
N ASN A 63 -8.22 -4.20 -28.22
CA ASN A 63 -7.57 -4.66 -26.98
C ASN A 63 -8.46 -4.49 -25.78
N TRP A 64 -9.18 -3.35 -25.67
CA TRP A 64 -10.16 -3.12 -24.62
C TRP A 64 -11.32 -4.09 -24.64
N LYS A 65 -11.90 -4.34 -25.82
CA LYS A 65 -12.96 -5.34 -25.98
C LYS A 65 -12.49 -6.74 -25.59
N ASN A 66 -11.31 -7.15 -26.06
CA ASN A 66 -10.70 -8.44 -25.73
C ASN A 66 -10.47 -8.61 -24.23
N LEU A 67 -10.06 -7.53 -23.54
CA LEU A 67 -9.86 -7.53 -22.10
C LEU A 67 -11.17 -7.66 -21.31
N MET A 68 -12.28 -7.12 -21.84
CA MET A 68 -13.61 -7.15 -21.20
C MET A 68 -14.37 -8.45 -21.45
N ILE A 69 -14.06 -9.18 -22.51
CA ILE A 69 -14.69 -10.46 -22.85
C ILE A 69 -13.88 -11.58 -22.20
N LYS A 70 -14.57 -12.60 -21.68
CA LYS A 70 -13.90 -13.83 -21.26
C LYS A 70 -13.15 -14.42 -22.46
N GLN A 71 -11.82 -14.39 -22.41
CA GLN A 71 -11.00 -15.07 -23.41
C GLN A 71 -11.11 -16.60 -23.25
N ASN A 72 -10.92 -17.33 -24.33
CA ASN A 72 -10.91 -18.79 -24.31
C ASN A 72 -9.90 -19.31 -23.27
N GLY A 73 -10.41 -19.97 -22.22
CA GLY A 73 -9.64 -20.48 -21.08
C GLY A 73 -9.69 -19.64 -19.80
N MET A 74 -10.14 -18.38 -19.85
CA MET A 74 -10.34 -17.59 -18.63
C MET A 74 -11.76 -17.75 -18.08
N GLN A 75 -11.88 -18.22 -16.84
CA GLN A 75 -13.20 -18.34 -16.18
C GLN A 75 -13.64 -17.07 -15.47
N ILE A 76 -12.83 -16.01 -15.44
CA ILE A 76 -13.08 -14.76 -14.74
C ILE A 76 -12.95 -13.55 -15.69
N THR A 77 -13.75 -12.52 -15.45
CA THR A 77 -13.67 -11.22 -16.16
C THR A 77 -12.80 -10.22 -15.39
N LEU A 78 -12.25 -9.21 -16.07
CA LEU A 78 -11.51 -8.10 -15.45
C LEU A 78 -12.31 -7.44 -14.32
N GLN A 79 -13.59 -7.15 -14.55
CA GLN A 79 -14.46 -6.51 -13.56
C GLN A 79 -14.57 -7.37 -12.29
N ARG A 80 -14.75 -8.68 -12.44
CA ARG A 80 -14.83 -9.59 -11.31
C ARG A 80 -13.52 -9.66 -10.54
N ALA A 81 -12.39 -9.73 -11.24
CA ALA A 81 -11.07 -9.73 -10.62
C ALA A 81 -10.80 -8.42 -9.84
N ALA A 82 -11.19 -7.27 -10.42
CA ALA A 82 -11.09 -5.97 -9.74
C ALA A 82 -11.99 -5.90 -8.49
N LEU A 83 -13.24 -6.38 -8.58
CA LEU A 83 -14.14 -6.46 -7.43
C LEU A 83 -13.61 -7.38 -6.33
N ASN A 84 -13.04 -8.53 -6.70
CA ASN A 84 -12.40 -9.43 -5.74
C ASN A 84 -11.24 -8.73 -5.01
N SER A 85 -10.38 -8.02 -5.76
CA SER A 85 -9.30 -7.22 -5.16
C SER A 85 -9.84 -6.15 -4.21
N LEU A 86 -10.89 -5.41 -4.59
CA LEU A 86 -11.51 -4.41 -3.71
C LEU A 86 -12.10 -5.06 -2.44
N THR A 87 -12.77 -6.21 -2.59
CA THR A 87 -13.38 -6.95 -1.48
C THR A 87 -12.35 -7.40 -0.44
N ILE A 88 -11.12 -7.63 -0.84
CA ILE A 88 -10.00 -7.98 0.05
C ILE A 88 -9.32 -6.72 0.57
N THR A 89 -8.96 -5.81 -0.33
CA THR A 89 -8.07 -4.68 -0.03
C THR A 89 -8.74 -3.63 0.87
N VAL A 90 -10.01 -3.30 0.63
CA VAL A 90 -10.70 -2.26 1.40
C VAL A 90 -10.86 -2.66 2.87
N PRO A 91 -11.50 -3.80 3.22
CA PRO A 91 -11.63 -4.20 4.61
C PRO A 91 -10.27 -4.49 5.25
N GLY A 92 -9.33 -5.09 4.55
CA GLY A 92 -7.99 -5.33 5.06
C GLY A 92 -7.26 -4.03 5.40
N THR A 93 -7.36 -3.00 4.57
CA THR A 93 -6.78 -1.68 4.85
C THR A 93 -7.41 -1.04 6.09
N ILE A 94 -8.74 -1.06 6.19
CA ILE A 94 -9.48 -0.50 7.33
C ILE A 94 -9.05 -1.20 8.64
N LEU A 95 -9.06 -2.54 8.63
CA LEU A 95 -8.66 -3.34 9.80
C LEU A 95 -7.21 -3.07 10.18
N SER A 96 -6.30 -3.08 9.20
CA SER A 96 -4.88 -2.83 9.44
C SER A 96 -4.65 -1.47 10.08
N VAL A 97 -5.16 -0.40 9.50
CA VAL A 97 -4.91 0.97 9.99
C VAL A 97 -5.58 1.20 11.33
N TYR A 98 -6.84 0.75 11.50
CA TYR A 98 -7.56 0.97 12.75
C TYR A 98 -6.94 0.22 13.93
N PHE A 99 -6.72 -1.08 13.81
CA PHE A 99 -6.19 -1.89 14.91
C PHE A 99 -4.71 -1.62 15.19
N SER A 100 -3.93 -1.30 14.15
CA SER A 100 -2.55 -0.87 14.34
C SER A 100 -2.48 0.49 15.05
N SER A 101 -3.38 1.42 14.74
CA SER A 101 -3.48 2.70 15.45
C SER A 101 -3.89 2.51 16.90
N LEU A 102 -4.84 1.61 17.16
CA LEU A 102 -5.28 1.28 18.53
C LEU A 102 -4.15 0.63 19.33
N THR A 103 -3.39 -0.28 18.71
CA THR A 103 -2.20 -0.89 19.33
C THR A 103 -1.12 0.16 19.63
N ALA A 104 -0.84 1.05 18.65
CA ALA A 104 0.10 2.14 18.83
C ALA A 104 -0.31 3.08 19.97
N TYR A 105 -1.61 3.42 20.04
CA TYR A 105 -2.19 4.21 21.13
C TYR A 105 -1.98 3.54 22.49
N GLY A 106 -2.28 2.25 22.59
CA GLY A 106 -2.07 1.50 23.83
C GLY A 106 -0.61 1.51 24.28
N ILE A 107 0.35 1.35 23.36
CA ILE A 107 1.78 1.39 23.67
C ILE A 107 2.23 2.82 23.99
N PHE A 108 1.66 3.85 23.36
CA PHE A 108 2.02 5.24 23.60
C PHE A 108 1.53 5.71 24.97
N VAL A 109 0.25 5.49 25.28
CA VAL A 109 -0.43 6.09 26.42
C VAL A 109 -0.19 5.36 27.73
N TYR A 110 -0.24 4.01 27.70
CA TYR A 110 -0.17 3.25 28.95
C TYR A 110 1.26 2.93 29.33
N ASP A 111 1.51 2.97 30.64
CA ASP A 111 2.73 2.46 31.23
C ASP A 111 2.43 1.12 31.94
N PHE A 112 3.04 0.04 31.43
CA PHE A 112 2.86 -1.32 31.94
C PHE A 112 4.19 -2.09 31.92
N LYS A 113 4.31 -3.06 32.82
CA LYS A 113 5.57 -3.80 33.09
C LYS A 113 6.24 -4.38 31.82
N LEU A 114 5.44 -4.85 30.86
CA LEU A 114 5.94 -5.50 29.62
C LEU A 114 5.99 -4.56 28.40
N LYS A 115 5.77 -3.26 28.57
CA LYS A 115 5.74 -2.27 27.44
C LYS A 115 6.97 -2.37 26.55
N LYS A 116 8.17 -2.39 27.14
CA LYS A 116 9.44 -2.47 26.39
C LYS A 116 9.56 -3.81 25.65
N LEU A 117 9.13 -4.90 26.26
CA LEU A 117 9.14 -6.22 25.64
C LEU A 117 8.12 -6.31 24.49
N ALA A 118 6.90 -5.81 24.69
CA ALA A 118 5.87 -5.75 23.66
C ALA A 118 6.34 -4.93 22.45
N TRP A 119 6.95 -3.79 22.69
CA TRP A 119 7.53 -2.97 21.60
C TRP A 119 8.67 -3.68 20.89
N ALA A 120 9.61 -4.26 21.62
CA ALA A 120 10.71 -5.03 21.04
C ALA A 120 10.20 -6.22 20.21
N PHE A 121 9.15 -6.90 20.67
CA PHE A 121 8.51 -7.99 19.95
C PHE A 121 7.89 -7.55 18.62
N ILE A 122 7.17 -6.41 18.61
CA ILE A 122 6.62 -5.82 17.38
C ILE A 122 7.75 -5.50 16.40
N MET A 123 8.83 -4.89 16.88
CA MET A 123 10.00 -4.58 16.05
C MET A 123 10.68 -5.84 15.51
N ALA A 124 10.82 -6.87 16.33
CA ALA A 124 11.43 -8.14 15.92
C ALA A 124 10.62 -8.84 14.81
N ILE A 125 9.28 -8.84 14.91
CA ILE A 125 8.42 -9.44 13.88
C ILE A 125 8.60 -8.73 12.52
N MET A 126 8.81 -7.41 12.50
CA MET A 126 9.07 -6.67 11.25
C MET A 126 10.34 -7.15 10.51
N MET A 127 11.29 -7.75 11.23
CA MET A 127 12.53 -8.26 10.64
C MET A 127 12.36 -9.65 10.02
N VAL A 128 11.26 -10.35 10.31
CA VAL A 128 10.99 -11.68 9.75
C VAL A 128 10.38 -11.53 8.35
N PRO A 129 11.01 -12.07 7.30
CA PRO A 129 10.42 -12.07 5.97
C PRO A 129 9.12 -12.88 5.95
N SER A 130 8.02 -12.26 5.55
CA SER A 130 6.69 -12.88 5.52
C SER A 130 6.63 -14.13 4.62
N GLN A 131 7.47 -14.19 3.60
CA GLN A 131 7.57 -15.32 2.67
C GLN A 131 7.98 -16.63 3.35
N ILE A 132 8.75 -16.56 4.44
CA ILE A 132 9.17 -17.78 5.18
C ILE A 132 7.99 -18.42 5.90
N SER A 133 7.07 -17.62 6.41
CA SER A 133 5.95 -18.10 7.22
C SER A 133 4.78 -18.66 6.39
N ILE A 134 4.79 -18.48 5.06
CA ILE A 134 3.63 -18.77 4.22
C ILE A 134 3.24 -20.25 4.21
N ILE A 135 4.19 -21.18 4.28
CA ILE A 135 3.92 -22.62 4.26
C ILE A 135 3.18 -23.04 5.54
N GLY A 136 3.66 -22.57 6.69
CA GLY A 136 2.99 -22.81 7.97
C GLY A 136 1.61 -22.17 8.02
N PHE A 137 1.49 -20.94 7.50
CA PHE A 137 0.23 -20.24 7.41
C PHE A 137 -0.78 -20.96 6.51
N TYR A 138 -0.35 -21.45 5.34
CA TYR A 138 -1.20 -22.23 4.44
C TYR A 138 -1.73 -23.50 5.12
N ARG A 139 -0.86 -24.27 5.78
CA ARG A 139 -1.28 -25.48 6.51
C ARG A 139 -2.30 -25.16 7.60
N PHE A 140 -2.05 -24.11 8.38
CA PHE A 140 -2.99 -23.66 9.41
C PHE A 140 -4.34 -23.24 8.82
N MET A 141 -4.35 -22.53 7.68
CA MET A 141 -5.59 -22.18 6.99
C MET A 141 -6.31 -23.40 6.41
N LEU A 142 -5.55 -24.40 5.97
CA LEU A 142 -6.11 -25.68 5.48
C LEU A 142 -6.81 -26.45 6.62
N ASP A 143 -6.19 -26.55 7.79
CA ASP A 143 -6.76 -27.19 8.97
C ASP A 143 -8.05 -26.50 9.43
N LEU A 144 -8.10 -25.18 9.31
CA LEU A 144 -9.29 -24.36 9.60
C LEU A 144 -10.35 -24.39 8.48
N LYS A 145 -10.07 -25.07 7.34
CA LYS A 145 -10.95 -25.09 6.14
C LYS A 145 -11.22 -23.68 5.57
N LEU A 146 -10.26 -22.77 5.68
CA LEU A 146 -10.34 -21.39 5.22
C LEU A 146 -9.60 -21.14 3.89
N VAL A 147 -8.86 -22.14 3.37
CA VAL A 147 -8.29 -22.10 2.01
C VAL A 147 -9.40 -21.88 0.99
N ASP A 148 -9.10 -21.15 -0.07
CA ASP A 148 -10.04 -20.70 -1.08
C ASP A 148 -11.16 -19.81 -0.54
N THR A 149 -10.86 -19.02 0.51
CA THR A 149 -11.73 -17.92 0.99
C THR A 149 -10.93 -16.62 1.10
N TYR A 150 -11.60 -15.48 1.24
CA TYR A 150 -10.92 -14.19 1.41
C TYR A 150 -10.47 -13.93 2.87
N ILE A 151 -10.94 -14.74 3.81
CA ILE A 151 -10.63 -14.58 5.25
C ILE A 151 -9.12 -14.56 5.53
N PRO A 152 -8.30 -15.50 4.99
CA PRO A 152 -6.85 -15.49 5.19
C PRO A 152 -6.14 -14.26 4.63
N LEU A 153 -6.78 -13.54 3.71
CA LEU A 153 -6.23 -12.33 3.08
C LEU A 153 -6.66 -11.04 3.81
N ILE A 154 -7.73 -11.11 4.61
CA ILE A 154 -8.32 -9.95 5.30
C ILE A 154 -7.96 -9.94 6.78
N ILE A 155 -8.28 -11.02 7.52
CA ILE A 155 -8.18 -11.03 8.99
C ILE A 155 -6.75 -10.83 9.51
N PRO A 156 -5.70 -11.46 8.95
CA PRO A 156 -4.34 -11.26 9.45
C PRO A 156 -3.81 -9.81 9.33
N THR A 157 -4.43 -8.98 8.49
CA THR A 157 -4.04 -7.57 8.34
C THR A 157 -4.28 -6.74 9.61
N ILE A 158 -5.11 -7.22 10.54
CA ILE A 158 -5.30 -6.61 11.88
C ILE A 158 -3.96 -6.43 12.58
N ALA A 159 -3.03 -7.38 12.42
CA ALA A 159 -1.71 -7.35 13.00
C ALA A 159 -0.66 -6.91 11.96
N THR A 160 -0.54 -5.61 11.72
CA THR A 160 0.45 -5.04 10.80
C THR A 160 1.53 -4.24 11.56
N PRO A 161 2.65 -4.87 11.97
CA PRO A 161 3.67 -4.25 12.82
C PRO A 161 4.24 -2.95 12.24
N ALA A 162 4.43 -2.87 10.93
CA ALA A 162 4.92 -1.66 10.25
C ALA A 162 3.98 -0.46 10.47
N VAL A 163 2.66 -0.67 10.36
CA VAL A 163 1.67 0.39 10.60
C VAL A 163 1.68 0.80 12.07
N VAL A 164 1.77 -0.17 13.00
CA VAL A 164 1.90 0.14 14.44
C VAL A 164 3.12 1.03 14.71
N PHE A 165 4.26 0.70 14.10
CA PHE A 165 5.47 1.49 14.21
C PHE A 165 5.26 2.93 13.75
N PHE A 166 4.76 3.13 12.53
CA PHE A 166 4.55 4.47 11.99
C PHE A 166 3.53 5.27 12.79
N MET A 167 2.42 4.65 13.20
CA MET A 167 1.40 5.33 13.98
C MET A 167 1.93 5.76 15.35
N LYS A 168 2.72 4.90 16.01
CA LYS A 168 3.35 5.24 17.30
C LYS A 168 4.33 6.41 17.15
N GLN A 169 5.20 6.39 16.14
CA GLN A 169 6.14 7.49 15.89
C GLN A 169 5.42 8.83 15.62
N TYR A 170 4.32 8.77 14.88
CA TYR A 170 3.52 9.98 14.63
C TYR A 170 2.84 10.47 15.91
N MET A 171 2.29 9.57 16.75
CA MET A 171 1.71 9.92 18.04
C MET A 171 2.75 10.61 18.95
N GLU A 172 3.94 10.05 19.06
CA GLU A 172 5.04 10.63 19.86
C GLU A 172 5.46 12.03 19.42
N SER A 173 5.32 12.34 18.12
CA SER A 173 5.68 13.66 17.58
C SER A 173 4.55 14.69 17.62
N THR A 174 3.29 14.24 17.75
CA THR A 174 2.12 15.12 17.53
C THR A 174 1.20 15.24 18.75
N LEU A 175 1.17 14.20 19.59
CA LEU A 175 0.27 14.15 20.75
C LEU A 175 1.03 14.41 22.03
N SER A 176 0.38 15.06 23.00
CA SER A 176 0.85 15.14 24.38
C SER A 176 0.03 14.24 25.30
N ILE A 177 0.66 13.71 26.33
CA ILE A 177 -0.02 12.85 27.33
C ILE A 177 -1.03 13.67 28.12
N GLU A 178 -0.71 14.93 28.42
CA GLU A 178 -1.58 15.85 29.17
C GLU A 178 -2.94 16.03 28.50
N MET A 179 -3.00 16.02 27.16
CA MET A 179 -4.27 16.08 26.44
C MET A 179 -5.16 14.86 26.72
N ILE A 180 -4.56 13.69 26.84
CA ILE A 180 -5.28 12.44 27.13
C ILE A 180 -5.72 12.42 28.61
N GLU A 181 -4.87 12.92 29.51
CA GLU A 181 -5.18 13.05 30.93
C GLU A 181 -6.33 14.06 31.15
N ALA A 182 -6.33 15.18 30.45
CA ALA A 182 -7.43 16.14 30.48
C ALA A 182 -8.76 15.49 30.05
N ALA A 183 -8.76 14.72 28.94
CA ALA A 183 -9.94 14.00 28.48
C ALA A 183 -10.44 12.97 29.52
N ARG A 184 -9.54 12.32 30.27
CA ARG A 184 -9.90 11.41 31.38
C ARG A 184 -10.53 12.15 32.55
N ILE A 185 -9.98 13.33 32.90
CA ILE A 185 -10.55 14.19 33.97
C ILE A 185 -11.96 14.64 33.59
N ASP A 186 -12.20 14.92 32.29
CA ASP A 186 -13.53 15.24 31.76
C ASP A 186 -14.48 14.03 31.68
N GLY A 187 -14.04 12.83 32.16
CA GLY A 187 -14.85 11.61 32.19
C GLY A 187 -14.92 10.85 30.87
N SER A 188 -14.07 11.18 29.88
CA SER A 188 -14.02 10.46 28.62
C SER A 188 -13.46 9.05 28.79
N GLY A 189 -14.21 8.04 28.34
CA GLY A 189 -13.73 6.65 28.30
C GLY A 189 -12.66 6.45 27.22
N GLU A 190 -11.76 5.48 27.38
CA GLU A 190 -10.57 5.24 26.54
C GLU A 190 -10.89 5.09 25.05
N LEU A 191 -11.89 4.26 24.71
CA LEU A 191 -12.29 4.10 23.30
C LEU A 191 -12.93 5.36 22.72
N HIS A 192 -13.62 6.14 23.54
CA HIS A 192 -14.16 7.44 23.13
C HIS A 192 -13.04 8.43 22.86
N THR A 193 -12.09 8.55 23.78
CA THR A 193 -10.89 9.38 23.63
C THR A 193 -10.12 9.00 22.36
N PHE A 194 -9.85 7.71 22.15
CA PHE A 194 -9.18 7.22 20.95
C PHE A 194 -9.94 7.63 19.65
N ASN A 195 -11.23 7.30 19.56
CA ASN A 195 -11.99 7.50 18.33
C ASN A 195 -12.38 8.95 18.06
N ARG A 196 -12.68 9.74 19.12
CA ARG A 196 -13.23 11.10 18.99
C ARG A 196 -12.20 12.20 19.14
N ILE A 197 -11.09 11.93 19.80
CA ILE A 197 -10.04 12.93 20.03
C ILE A 197 -8.79 12.56 19.23
N ILE A 198 -8.23 11.36 19.46
CA ILE A 198 -6.94 10.96 18.89
C ILE A 198 -7.03 10.71 17.39
N MET A 199 -7.96 9.87 16.93
CA MET A 199 -8.09 9.54 15.51
C MET A 199 -8.31 10.76 14.59
N PRO A 200 -9.12 11.77 14.97
CA PRO A 200 -9.22 13.00 14.20
C PRO A 200 -7.92 13.80 14.09
N ILE A 201 -7.13 13.87 15.15
CA ILE A 201 -5.81 14.54 15.14
C ILE A 201 -4.83 13.76 14.27
N MET A 202 -4.91 12.43 14.30
CA MET A 202 -4.08 11.51 13.52
C MET A 202 -4.48 11.40 12.04
N LYS A 203 -5.52 12.09 11.56
CA LYS A 203 -6.00 11.99 10.16
C LYS A 203 -4.90 11.99 9.09
N PRO A 204 -3.85 12.85 9.16
CA PRO A 204 -2.80 12.83 8.14
C PRO A 204 -2.01 11.51 8.12
N ALA A 205 -1.67 10.98 9.29
CA ALA A 205 -0.98 9.68 9.40
C ALA A 205 -1.87 8.52 8.99
N VAL A 206 -3.15 8.53 9.41
CA VAL A 206 -4.17 7.55 9.03
C VAL A 206 -4.33 7.51 7.51
N ALA A 207 -4.47 8.67 6.85
CA ALA A 207 -4.59 8.74 5.39
C ALA A 207 -3.34 8.21 4.69
N THR A 208 -2.16 8.57 5.17
CA THR A 208 -0.89 8.10 4.61
C THR A 208 -0.77 6.57 4.73
N GLN A 209 -1.03 6.02 5.91
CA GLN A 209 -0.95 4.58 6.13
C GLN A 209 -2.06 3.82 5.38
N ALA A 210 -3.25 4.39 5.26
CA ALA A 210 -4.32 3.80 4.46
C ALA A 210 -3.92 3.68 2.98
N ILE A 211 -3.30 4.71 2.41
CA ILE A 211 -2.80 4.67 1.02
C ILE A 211 -1.73 3.58 0.87
N PHE A 212 -0.73 3.54 1.76
CA PHE A 212 0.33 2.53 1.68
C PHE A 212 -0.20 1.11 1.85
N GLN A 213 -1.08 0.88 2.80
CA GLN A 213 -1.69 -0.44 3.02
C GLN A 213 -2.59 -0.85 1.87
N PHE A 214 -3.38 0.08 1.33
CA PHE A 214 -4.20 -0.18 0.15
C PHE A 214 -3.34 -0.61 -1.04
N ILE A 215 -2.29 0.14 -1.35
CA ILE A 215 -1.38 -0.17 -2.46
C ILE A 215 -0.67 -1.51 -2.25
N ALA A 216 -0.19 -1.78 -1.03
CA ALA A 216 0.49 -3.03 -0.71
C ALA A 216 -0.44 -4.25 -0.87
N GLN A 217 -1.69 -4.18 -0.42
CA GLN A 217 -2.66 -5.25 -0.55
C GLN A 217 -3.21 -5.38 -1.97
N TRP A 218 -3.47 -4.26 -2.65
CA TRP A 218 -3.94 -4.24 -4.03
C TRP A 218 -2.96 -4.93 -4.98
N ASN A 219 -1.67 -4.69 -4.79
CA ASN A 219 -0.61 -5.27 -5.62
C ASN A 219 -0.12 -6.64 -5.13
N ASN A 220 -0.69 -7.17 -4.04
CA ASN A 220 -0.27 -8.46 -3.51
C ASN A 220 -0.74 -9.59 -4.45
N LEU A 221 0.23 -10.24 -5.05
CA LEU A 221 0.03 -11.41 -5.91
C LEU A 221 0.35 -12.71 -5.13
N PHE A 222 1.39 -12.68 -4.30
CA PHE A 222 1.99 -13.86 -3.72
C PHE A 222 1.02 -14.64 -2.80
N THR A 223 0.47 -13.98 -1.80
CA THR A 223 -0.43 -14.63 -0.84
C THR A 223 -1.75 -15.10 -1.49
N PRO A 224 -2.44 -14.27 -2.31
CA PRO A 224 -3.62 -14.72 -3.04
C PRO A 224 -3.40 -15.93 -3.93
N THR A 225 -2.25 -16.01 -4.64
CA THR A 225 -1.95 -17.15 -5.52
C THR A 225 -1.83 -18.47 -4.75
N ILE A 226 -1.38 -18.44 -3.50
CA ILE A 226 -1.27 -19.61 -2.65
C ILE A 226 -2.62 -19.97 -2.00
N MET A 227 -3.42 -18.97 -1.65
CA MET A 227 -4.66 -19.15 -0.87
C MET A 227 -5.90 -19.37 -1.69
N LEU A 228 -5.97 -18.84 -2.92
CA LEU A 228 -7.16 -18.89 -3.78
C LEU A 228 -6.95 -19.89 -4.92
N THR A 229 -7.77 -20.93 -4.95
CA THR A 229 -7.72 -21.99 -5.98
C THR A 229 -8.79 -21.82 -7.04
N SER A 230 -9.95 -21.29 -6.67
CA SER A 230 -11.07 -21.07 -7.58
C SER A 230 -10.84 -19.88 -8.51
N ASP A 231 -11.02 -20.06 -9.81
CA ASP A 231 -10.87 -19.00 -10.80
C ASP A 231 -11.77 -17.78 -10.54
N SER A 232 -13.01 -18.03 -10.07
CA SER A 232 -13.96 -16.97 -9.76
C SER A 232 -13.53 -16.02 -8.64
N LYS A 233 -12.55 -16.42 -7.83
CA LYS A 233 -12.03 -15.67 -6.67
C LYS A 233 -10.70 -14.98 -6.94
N LYS A 234 -10.09 -15.19 -8.10
CA LYS A 234 -8.81 -14.58 -8.46
C LYS A 234 -8.84 -13.05 -8.34
N THR A 235 -7.75 -12.48 -7.87
CA THR A 235 -7.57 -11.03 -7.73
C THR A 235 -7.09 -10.40 -9.05
N LEU A 236 -7.11 -9.08 -9.12
CA LEU A 236 -6.65 -8.35 -10.30
C LEU A 236 -5.17 -8.65 -10.65
N PRO A 237 -4.21 -8.66 -9.71
CA PRO A 237 -2.84 -9.08 -10.02
C PRO A 237 -2.74 -10.50 -10.56
N MET A 238 -3.54 -11.44 -10.04
CA MET A 238 -3.58 -12.80 -10.57
C MET A 238 -4.17 -12.84 -11.99
N PHE A 239 -5.20 -12.03 -12.27
CA PHE A 239 -5.81 -11.91 -13.59
C PHE A 239 -4.82 -11.37 -14.64
N VAL A 240 -4.00 -10.38 -14.29
CA VAL A 240 -3.01 -9.79 -15.20
C VAL A 240 -1.87 -10.78 -15.53
N GLN A 241 -1.67 -11.81 -14.71
CA GLN A 241 -0.62 -12.82 -14.89
C GLN A 241 -1.07 -14.03 -15.72
N LEU A 242 -2.38 -14.15 -16.01
CA LEU A 242 -2.96 -15.21 -16.85
C LEU A 242 -2.72 -14.95 -18.32
#